data_d52ec6e0e4c90ff03b5a713336fbae65
#
_entry.id   d52ec6e0e4c90ff03b5a713336fbae65
#
_cell.length_a   1.000
_cell.length_b   1.000
_cell.length_c   1.000
_cell.angle_alpha   90.00
_cell.angle_beta   90.00
_cell.angle_gamma   90.00
#
_symmetry.space_group_name_H-M   'P 1'
#
loop_
_entity.id
_entity.type
_entity.pdbx_description
1 polymer ?
#
loop_
_entity_poly.entity_id
_entity_poly.type
_entity_poly.pdbx_seq_one_letter_code
_entity_poly.pdbx_strand_id
1 'polypeptide(L)'
;GSPDQVIQGFVKAKKVSEQDLIEKDTDKGKFYFIKTQPKSILVEELLRKIIPKAISSISWKKSMKWSDHNLMWGRPLQSIFARFNNKKLPFNFDHLETTDRIIVEQDLIIKSRKINNFKEYLSFLKTFNIIVDHQAREQIILKKISSISNSKQYKERINKNLLEEVVNI
;
A
#
# COMPACT_ATOMS: atom_id res chain seq x y z
N GLY A 1 3.30 18.36 -46.96
CA GLY A 1 4.11 18.20 -45.74
C GLY A 1 3.75 19.27 -44.73
N SER A 2 3.87 18.99 -43.49
CA SER A 2 3.69 19.99 -42.45
C SER A 2 4.76 21.07 -42.60
N PRO A 3 4.42 22.37 -42.47
CA PRO A 3 5.40 23.43 -42.54
C PRO A 3 6.52 23.22 -41.52
N ASP A 4 7.78 23.44 -41.88
CA ASP A 4 8.96 23.26 -41.00
C ASP A 4 8.81 23.96 -39.65
N GLN A 5 8.11 25.08 -39.58
CA GLN A 5 7.79 25.80 -38.36
C GLN A 5 6.96 24.96 -37.35
N VAL A 6 6.05 24.11 -37.86
CA VAL A 6 5.23 23.23 -36.99
C VAL A 6 6.08 22.11 -36.39
N ILE A 7 6.98 21.54 -37.21
CA ILE A 7 7.91 20.50 -36.76
C ILE A 7 8.86 21.07 -35.71
N GLN A 8 9.45 22.25 -35.97
CA GLN A 8 10.33 22.93 -34.99
C GLN A 8 9.60 23.28 -33.69
N GLY A 9 8.36 23.77 -33.80
CA GLY A 9 7.52 24.02 -32.62
C GLY A 9 7.26 22.75 -31.77
N PHE A 10 6.98 21.66 -32.45
CA PHE A 10 6.75 20.35 -31.78
C PHE A 10 8.01 19.80 -31.11
N VAL A 11 9.16 19.84 -31.81
CA VAL A 11 10.48 19.44 -31.30
C VAL A 11 10.85 20.27 -30.06
N LYS A 12 10.69 21.59 -30.12
CA LYS A 12 10.98 22.50 -29.03
C LYS A 12 10.06 22.27 -27.81
N ALA A 13 8.77 22.09 -28.05
CA ALA A 13 7.79 21.83 -26.98
C ALA A 13 8.04 20.51 -26.27
N LYS A 14 8.50 19.47 -26.97
CA LYS A 14 8.75 18.14 -26.43
C LYS A 14 10.20 17.92 -25.98
N LYS A 15 11.11 18.90 -26.22
CA LYS A 15 12.55 18.84 -25.88
C LYS A 15 13.23 17.59 -26.46
N VAL A 16 12.96 17.29 -27.72
CA VAL A 16 13.53 16.15 -28.46
C VAL A 16 14.30 16.67 -29.68
N SER A 17 15.10 15.78 -30.29
CA SER A 17 15.80 16.11 -31.54
C SER A 17 14.90 15.79 -32.77
N GLU A 18 15.11 16.50 -33.88
CA GLU A 18 14.43 16.17 -35.15
C GLU A 18 14.71 14.72 -35.60
N GLN A 19 15.86 14.17 -35.22
CA GLN A 19 16.25 12.79 -35.53
C GLN A 19 15.42 11.74 -34.77
N ASP A 20 14.73 12.15 -33.70
CA ASP A 20 13.86 11.25 -32.91
C ASP A 20 12.44 11.19 -33.48
N LEU A 21 12.15 11.96 -34.54
CA LEU A 21 10.85 11.98 -35.19
C LEU A 21 10.71 10.82 -36.18
N ILE A 22 9.59 10.10 -36.06
CA ILE A 22 9.19 9.07 -37.01
C ILE A 22 7.94 9.56 -37.74
N GLU A 23 8.05 9.67 -39.05
CA GLU A 23 6.88 9.92 -39.90
C GLU A 23 6.10 8.63 -40.07
N LYS A 24 4.80 8.65 -39.80
CA LYS A 24 3.88 7.57 -40.11
C LYS A 24 2.70 8.05 -40.90
N ASP A 25 2.40 7.32 -41.97
CA ASP A 25 1.17 7.45 -42.71
C ASP A 25 0.02 6.82 -41.95
N THR A 26 -1.04 7.57 -41.75
CA THR A 26 -2.29 7.14 -41.10
C THR A 26 -3.46 7.43 -42.04
N ASP A 27 -4.62 6.83 -41.75
CA ASP A 27 -5.85 7.07 -42.54
C ASP A 27 -6.26 8.53 -42.60
N LYS A 28 -5.70 9.41 -41.74
CA LYS A 28 -5.94 10.85 -41.66
C LYS A 28 -4.79 11.68 -42.22
N GLY A 29 -3.77 11.05 -42.86
CA GLY A 29 -2.60 11.70 -43.43
C GLY A 29 -1.31 11.39 -42.68
N LYS A 30 -0.26 12.12 -43.01
CA LYS A 30 1.09 11.94 -42.44
C LYS A 30 1.23 12.65 -41.10
N PHE A 31 1.64 11.91 -40.06
CA PHE A 31 1.87 12.42 -38.72
C PHE A 31 3.27 12.12 -38.23
N TYR A 32 3.81 13.04 -37.42
CA TYR A 32 5.09 12.87 -36.77
C TYR A 32 4.90 12.30 -35.35
N PHE A 33 5.59 11.23 -35.06
CA PHE A 33 5.62 10.57 -33.76
C PHE A 33 7.02 10.64 -33.17
N ILE A 34 7.11 10.70 -31.84
CA ILE A 34 8.36 10.61 -31.12
C ILE A 34 8.52 9.18 -30.58
N LYS A 35 9.63 8.53 -30.89
CA LYS A 35 9.99 7.27 -30.27
C LYS A 35 10.57 7.56 -28.88
N THR A 36 9.71 7.58 -27.90
CA THR A 36 10.18 7.67 -26.49
C THR A 36 10.76 6.32 -26.07
N GLN A 37 11.99 6.33 -25.64
CA GLN A 37 12.55 5.16 -24.94
C GLN A 37 11.86 5.05 -23.57
N PRO A 38 11.31 3.88 -23.21
CA PRO A 38 10.74 3.70 -21.89
C PRO A 38 11.86 3.91 -20.86
N LYS A 39 11.67 4.88 -19.96
CA LYS A 39 12.58 5.04 -18.81
C LYS A 39 12.36 3.83 -17.90
N SER A 40 13.32 2.93 -17.84
CA SER A 40 13.30 1.89 -16.83
C SER A 40 13.51 2.53 -15.46
N ILE A 41 12.50 2.48 -14.61
CA ILE A 41 12.58 2.93 -13.23
C ILE A 41 12.67 1.67 -12.37
N LEU A 42 13.64 1.62 -11.47
CA LEU A 42 13.69 0.53 -10.50
C LEU A 42 12.42 0.55 -9.65
N VAL A 43 11.73 -0.57 -9.57
CA VAL A 43 10.47 -0.69 -8.82
C VAL A 43 10.64 -0.23 -7.37
N GLU A 44 11.77 -0.53 -6.74
CA GLU A 44 12.08 -0.09 -5.39
C GLU A 44 12.10 1.44 -5.25
N GLU A 45 12.69 2.15 -6.21
CA GLU A 45 12.72 3.63 -6.20
C GLU A 45 11.33 4.22 -6.37
N LEU A 46 10.51 3.59 -7.22
CA LEU A 46 9.14 3.99 -7.42
C LEU A 46 8.32 3.78 -6.14
N LEU A 47 8.44 2.62 -5.51
CA LEU A 47 7.75 2.30 -4.26
C LEU A 47 8.12 3.26 -3.13
N ARG A 48 9.40 3.60 -2.96
CA ARG A 48 9.86 4.59 -1.96
C ARG A 48 9.19 5.95 -2.11
N LYS A 49 8.83 6.34 -3.33
CA LYS A 49 8.16 7.62 -3.62
C LYS A 49 6.64 7.55 -3.51
N ILE A 50 6.06 6.43 -3.94
CA ILE A 50 4.60 6.28 -4.02
C ILE A 50 3.99 5.91 -2.66
N ILE A 51 4.60 4.99 -1.91
CA ILE A 51 4.04 4.51 -0.64
C ILE A 51 3.78 5.64 0.36
N PRO A 52 4.75 6.53 0.67
CA PRO A 52 4.48 7.65 1.59
C PRO A 52 3.32 8.55 1.12
N LYS A 53 3.22 8.80 -0.19
CA LYS A 53 2.12 9.60 -0.77
C LYS A 53 0.78 8.88 -0.64
N ALA A 54 0.75 7.57 -0.90
CA ALA A 54 -0.45 6.77 -0.74
C ALA A 54 -0.92 6.74 0.73
N ILE A 55 0.00 6.57 1.68
CA ILE A 55 -0.31 6.62 3.10
C ILE A 55 -0.85 8.00 3.50
N SER A 56 -0.23 9.09 3.02
CA SER A 56 -0.70 10.47 3.27
C SER A 56 -2.08 10.76 2.69
N SER A 57 -2.50 10.05 1.65
CA SER A 57 -3.80 10.25 1.01
C SER A 57 -4.96 9.53 1.71
N ILE A 58 -4.69 8.73 2.74
CA ILE A 58 -5.72 8.05 3.52
C ILE A 58 -6.57 9.09 4.25
N SER A 59 -7.86 9.12 3.95
CA SER A 59 -8.82 9.99 4.62
C SER A 59 -9.35 9.33 5.89
N TRP A 60 -9.13 9.96 7.03
CA TRP A 60 -9.62 9.50 8.33
C TRP A 60 -10.89 10.24 8.71
N LYS A 61 -11.95 9.53 9.09
CA LYS A 61 -13.18 10.17 9.64
C LYS A 61 -12.88 10.91 10.94
N LYS A 62 -11.98 10.38 11.76
CA LYS A 62 -11.47 11.00 12.99
C LYS A 62 -9.97 10.79 13.03
N SER A 63 -9.24 11.87 13.23
CA SER A 63 -7.78 11.85 13.39
C SER A 63 -7.37 12.97 14.32
N MET A 64 -6.21 12.82 14.94
CA MET A 64 -5.61 13.83 15.79
C MET A 64 -4.08 13.77 15.69
N LYS A 65 -3.44 14.82 16.15
CA LYS A 65 -1.99 14.84 16.35
C LYS A 65 -1.64 14.05 17.61
N TRP A 66 -0.55 13.32 17.53
CA TRP A 66 -0.03 12.54 18.64
C TRP A 66 1.36 13.03 19.03
N SER A 67 1.57 13.28 20.34
CA SER A 67 2.81 13.88 20.85
C SER A 67 3.13 15.20 20.14
N ASP A 68 4.39 15.48 19.89
CA ASP A 68 4.89 16.70 19.24
C ASP A 68 4.93 16.60 17.70
N HIS A 69 4.39 15.52 17.14
CA HIS A 69 4.38 15.29 15.69
C HIS A 69 3.21 16.00 15.00
N ASN A 70 3.43 16.37 13.75
CA ASN A 70 2.39 17.03 12.94
C ASN A 70 1.47 16.04 12.20
N LEU A 71 1.80 14.74 12.24
CA LEU A 71 1.02 13.70 11.57
C LEU A 71 -0.39 13.59 12.17
N MET A 72 -1.39 13.76 11.31
CA MET A 72 -2.80 13.53 11.66
C MET A 72 -3.15 12.07 11.35
N TRP A 73 -3.40 11.27 12.39
CA TRP A 73 -3.66 9.84 12.25
C TRP A 73 -4.76 9.36 13.19
N GLY A 74 -5.46 8.28 12.82
CA GLY A 74 -6.57 7.77 13.65
C GLY A 74 -6.15 7.22 15.00
N ARG A 75 -4.92 6.70 15.12
CA ARG A 75 -4.29 6.21 16.36
C ARG A 75 -2.78 6.50 16.30
N PRO A 76 -2.03 6.51 17.44
CA PRO A 76 -0.59 6.73 17.40
C PRO A 76 0.10 5.73 16.46
N LEU A 77 0.75 6.24 15.42
CA LEU A 77 1.54 5.41 14.51
C LEU A 77 2.95 5.27 15.09
N GLN A 78 3.31 4.07 15.53
CA GLN A 78 4.55 3.81 16.24
C GLN A 78 5.68 3.31 15.33
N SER A 79 5.35 2.56 14.28
CA SER A 79 6.35 2.00 13.38
C SER A 79 5.74 1.66 12.02
N ILE A 80 6.59 1.61 11.01
CA ILE A 80 6.22 1.14 9.66
C ILE A 80 7.16 0.01 9.28
N PHE A 81 6.62 -1.20 9.15
CA PHE A 81 7.35 -2.33 8.62
C PHE A 81 7.17 -2.36 7.10
N ALA A 82 8.28 -2.30 6.35
CA ALA A 82 8.23 -2.34 4.89
C ALA A 82 9.33 -3.21 4.29
N ARG A 83 8.93 -4.15 3.45
CA ARG A 83 9.83 -5.04 2.71
C ARG A 83 9.38 -5.21 1.27
N PHE A 84 10.35 -5.34 0.38
CA PHE A 84 10.16 -5.70 -1.02
C PHE A 84 11.29 -6.65 -1.45
N ASN A 85 10.98 -7.69 -2.21
CA ASN A 85 11.94 -8.74 -2.61
C ASN A 85 12.82 -9.24 -1.44
N ASN A 86 12.21 -9.53 -0.30
CA ASN A 86 12.89 -9.99 0.93
C ASN A 86 13.96 -9.02 1.49
N LYS A 87 13.97 -7.74 1.05
CA LYS A 87 14.83 -6.69 1.58
C LYS A 87 14.01 -5.60 2.27
N LYS A 88 14.58 -4.90 3.25
CA LYS A 88 13.97 -3.69 3.81
C LYS A 88 13.76 -2.69 2.68
N LEU A 89 12.56 -2.12 2.59
CA LEU A 89 12.25 -1.01 1.69
C LEU A 89 12.36 0.29 2.48
N PRO A 90 13.49 1.03 2.38
CA PRO A 90 13.71 2.23 3.18
C PRO A 90 12.94 3.42 2.60
N PHE A 91 12.12 4.05 3.42
CA PHE A 91 11.52 5.37 3.21
C PHE A 91 11.15 5.99 4.55
N ASN A 92 10.95 7.30 4.56
CA ASN A 92 10.47 8.04 5.72
C ASN A 92 9.02 8.44 5.51
N PHE A 93 8.25 8.45 6.58
CA PHE A 93 6.89 8.95 6.64
C PHE A 93 6.72 9.77 7.91
N ASP A 94 6.62 11.09 7.76
CA ASP A 94 6.68 12.04 8.87
C ASP A 94 7.92 11.80 9.75
N HIS A 95 7.74 11.53 11.04
CA HIS A 95 8.81 11.26 12.01
C HIS A 95 9.31 9.80 12.01
N LEU A 96 8.67 8.91 11.23
CA LEU A 96 9.00 7.49 11.23
C LEU A 96 9.88 7.10 10.04
N GLU A 97 10.91 6.32 10.32
CA GLU A 97 11.64 5.56 9.31
C GLU A 97 11.11 4.12 9.25
N THR A 98 11.03 3.55 8.06
CA THR A 98 10.66 2.13 7.92
C THR A 98 11.64 1.21 8.62
N THR A 99 11.12 0.10 9.15
CA THR A 99 11.91 -0.91 9.84
C THR A 99 11.79 -2.28 9.14
N ASP A 100 12.72 -3.18 9.41
CA ASP A 100 12.65 -4.60 9.05
C ASP A 100 12.19 -5.48 10.24
N ARG A 101 11.79 -4.83 11.34
CA ARG A 101 11.30 -5.49 12.55
C ARG A 101 9.81 -5.21 12.74
N ILE A 102 9.08 -6.22 13.19
CA ILE A 102 7.71 -6.06 13.67
C ILE A 102 7.74 -5.93 15.18
N ILE A 103 6.95 -4.99 15.67
CA ILE A 103 6.74 -4.74 17.09
C ILE A 103 5.31 -5.15 17.40
N VAL A 104 5.13 -5.99 18.38
CA VAL A 104 3.83 -6.39 18.92
C VAL A 104 3.83 -6.09 20.41
N GLU A 105 2.83 -5.35 20.85
CA GLU A 105 2.57 -5.11 22.26
C GLU A 105 1.34 -5.92 22.67
N GLN A 106 1.52 -6.77 23.65
CA GLN A 106 0.45 -7.57 24.25
C GLN A 106 0.70 -7.67 25.76
N ASP A 107 -0.33 -7.40 26.56
CA ASP A 107 -0.29 -7.49 28.03
C ASP A 107 0.89 -6.70 28.66
N LEU A 108 1.13 -5.48 28.14
CA LEU A 108 2.26 -4.60 28.50
C LEU A 108 3.65 -5.16 28.16
N ILE A 109 3.71 -6.25 27.42
CA ILE A 109 4.97 -6.84 26.95
C ILE A 109 5.18 -6.46 25.49
N ILE A 110 6.27 -5.74 25.23
CA ILE A 110 6.69 -5.38 23.88
C ILE A 110 7.63 -6.48 23.35
N LYS A 111 7.23 -7.11 22.26
CA LYS A 111 8.09 -8.05 21.54
C LYS A 111 8.41 -7.53 20.16
N SER A 112 9.67 -7.63 19.78
CA SER A 112 10.16 -7.19 18.48
C SER A 112 10.96 -8.28 17.80
N ARG A 113 10.64 -8.57 16.53
CA ARG A 113 11.33 -9.58 15.75
C ARG A 113 11.67 -9.07 14.36
N LYS A 114 12.90 -9.34 13.92
CA LYS A 114 13.28 -9.13 12.53
C LYS A 114 12.59 -10.18 11.66
N ILE A 115 11.97 -9.74 10.58
CA ILE A 115 11.20 -10.57 9.65
C ILE A 115 11.88 -10.53 8.28
N ASN A 116 12.16 -11.68 7.68
CA ASN A 116 12.86 -11.75 6.41
C ASN A 116 11.93 -11.98 5.21
N ASN A 117 10.77 -12.59 5.43
CA ASN A 117 9.82 -12.90 4.35
C ASN A 117 8.38 -12.90 4.87
N PHE A 118 7.43 -12.99 3.93
CA PHE A 118 6.00 -12.97 4.25
C PHE A 118 5.53 -14.15 5.11
N LYS A 119 6.12 -15.32 4.93
CA LYS A 119 5.79 -16.51 5.74
C LYS A 119 6.16 -16.32 7.21
N GLU A 120 7.36 -15.78 7.47
CA GLU A 120 7.79 -15.43 8.83
C GLU A 120 6.90 -14.35 9.45
N TYR A 121 6.46 -13.36 8.65
CA TYR A 121 5.52 -12.33 9.07
C TYR A 121 4.23 -12.95 9.62
N LEU A 122 3.56 -13.77 8.81
CA LEU A 122 2.31 -14.41 9.22
C LEU A 122 2.51 -15.35 10.43
N SER A 123 3.60 -16.11 10.43
CA SER A 123 3.91 -17.01 11.54
C SER A 123 4.15 -16.27 12.86
N PHE A 124 4.86 -15.16 12.81
CA PHE A 124 5.11 -14.33 13.99
C PHE A 124 3.82 -13.72 14.54
N LEU A 125 2.99 -13.15 13.70
CA LEU A 125 1.70 -12.58 14.14
C LEU A 125 0.75 -13.63 14.70
N LYS A 126 0.75 -14.84 14.12
CA LYS A 126 -0.04 -15.97 14.62
C LYS A 126 0.32 -16.37 16.06
N THR A 127 1.58 -16.21 16.48
CA THR A 127 1.97 -16.49 17.89
C THR A 127 1.31 -15.57 18.90
N PHE A 128 0.79 -14.42 18.45
CA PHE A 128 0.03 -13.46 19.25
C PHE A 128 -1.47 -13.47 18.95
N ASN A 129 -1.96 -14.51 18.27
CA ASN A 129 -3.35 -14.61 17.81
C ASN A 129 -3.79 -13.48 16.89
N ILE A 130 -2.84 -12.77 16.22
CA ILE A 130 -3.13 -11.75 15.26
C ILE A 130 -3.33 -12.38 13.88
N ILE A 131 -4.51 -12.22 13.33
CA ILE A 131 -4.91 -12.76 12.03
C ILE A 131 -5.05 -11.60 11.05
N VAL A 132 -4.16 -11.51 10.07
CA VAL A 132 -4.13 -10.41 9.10
C VAL A 132 -5.26 -10.53 8.07
N ASP A 133 -5.54 -11.75 7.64
CA ASP A 133 -6.56 -12.00 6.63
C ASP A 133 -7.97 -11.77 7.20
N HIS A 134 -8.70 -10.83 6.60
CA HIS A 134 -10.04 -10.43 7.01
C HIS A 134 -11.04 -11.58 6.91
N GLN A 135 -11.01 -12.35 5.81
CA GLN A 135 -11.94 -13.45 5.59
C GLN A 135 -11.64 -14.60 6.58
N ALA A 136 -10.36 -14.87 6.84
CA ALA A 136 -9.98 -15.87 7.84
C ALA A 136 -10.47 -15.48 9.24
N ARG A 137 -10.39 -14.19 9.63
CA ARG A 137 -10.95 -13.70 10.91
C ARG A 137 -12.45 -13.93 10.99
N GLU A 138 -13.19 -13.53 9.94
CA GLU A 138 -14.63 -13.72 9.86
C GLU A 138 -15.01 -15.20 10.05
N GLN A 139 -14.38 -16.10 9.32
CA GLN A 139 -14.65 -17.54 9.41
C GLN A 139 -14.37 -18.12 10.81
N ILE A 140 -13.32 -17.64 11.49
CA ILE A 140 -13.01 -18.07 12.86
C ILE A 140 -14.09 -17.59 13.82
N ILE A 141 -14.56 -16.34 13.68
CA ILE A 141 -15.63 -15.77 14.50
C ILE A 141 -16.92 -16.57 14.30
N LEU A 142 -17.32 -16.79 13.05
CA LEU A 142 -18.53 -17.57 12.73
C LEU A 142 -18.48 -18.99 13.29
N LYS A 143 -17.36 -19.69 13.11
CA LYS A 143 -17.17 -21.03 13.67
C LYS A 143 -17.27 -21.04 15.20
N LYS A 144 -16.73 -20.07 15.89
CA LYS A 144 -16.84 -19.95 17.35
C LYS A 144 -18.27 -19.69 17.78
N ILE A 145 -19.00 -18.79 17.09
CA ILE A 145 -20.41 -18.52 17.37
C ILE A 145 -21.23 -19.80 17.22
N SER A 146 -21.11 -20.51 16.08
CA SER A 146 -21.84 -21.76 15.86
C SER A 146 -21.48 -22.85 16.88
N SER A 147 -20.22 -22.96 17.29
CA SER A 147 -19.81 -23.91 18.33
C SER A 147 -20.49 -23.60 19.66
N ILE A 148 -20.56 -22.33 20.07
CA ILE A 148 -21.20 -21.91 21.33
C ILE A 148 -22.71 -22.10 21.23
N SER A 149 -23.34 -21.72 20.13
CA SER A 149 -24.77 -21.90 19.89
C SER A 149 -25.18 -23.36 20.01
N ASN A 150 -24.46 -24.26 19.35
CA ASN A 150 -24.73 -25.68 19.39
C ASN A 150 -24.55 -26.26 20.78
N SER A 151 -23.47 -25.90 21.52
CA SER A 151 -23.24 -26.38 22.87
C SER A 151 -24.28 -25.92 23.89
N LYS A 152 -24.90 -24.77 23.64
CA LYS A 152 -25.92 -24.16 24.51
C LYS A 152 -27.35 -24.35 24.00
N GLN A 153 -27.51 -25.02 22.88
CA GLN A 153 -28.80 -25.20 22.19
C GLN A 153 -29.52 -23.85 21.86
N TYR A 154 -28.71 -22.80 21.60
CA TYR A 154 -29.22 -21.50 21.20
C TYR A 154 -29.43 -21.43 19.69
N LYS A 155 -30.42 -20.64 19.26
CA LYS A 155 -30.58 -20.28 17.85
C LYS A 155 -29.76 -19.04 17.55
N GLU A 156 -28.74 -19.19 16.73
CA GLU A 156 -27.93 -18.05 16.30
C GLU A 156 -28.69 -17.11 15.38
N ARG A 157 -28.47 -15.80 15.59
CA ARG A 157 -28.90 -14.74 14.67
C ARG A 157 -27.70 -13.88 14.37
N ILE A 158 -27.19 -13.97 13.14
CA ILE A 158 -26.03 -13.19 12.71
C ILE A 158 -26.50 -11.90 12.06
N ASN A 159 -26.19 -10.77 12.70
CA ASN A 159 -26.32 -9.46 12.08
C ASN A 159 -25.03 -9.18 11.28
N LYS A 160 -25.17 -9.04 9.95
CA LYS A 160 -24.02 -8.85 9.05
C LYS A 160 -23.23 -7.57 9.36
N ASN A 161 -23.90 -6.45 9.66
CA ASN A 161 -23.22 -5.19 9.96
C ASN A 161 -22.41 -5.29 11.25
N LEU A 162 -22.99 -5.90 12.29
CA LEU A 162 -22.29 -6.14 13.55
C LEU A 162 -21.11 -7.10 13.37
N LEU A 163 -21.27 -8.15 12.55
CA LEU A 163 -20.18 -9.07 12.24
C LEU A 163 -19.02 -8.33 11.56
N GLU A 164 -19.32 -7.50 10.56
CA GLU A 164 -18.31 -6.69 9.88
C GLU A 164 -17.57 -5.74 10.84
N GLU A 165 -18.28 -5.06 11.74
CA GLU A 165 -17.66 -4.24 12.78
C GLU A 165 -16.72 -5.06 13.66
N VAL A 166 -17.16 -6.21 14.16
CA VAL A 166 -16.35 -7.10 15.03
C VAL A 166 -15.13 -7.65 14.30
N VAL A 167 -15.25 -7.98 13.02
CA VAL A 167 -14.12 -8.45 12.21
C VAL A 167 -13.08 -7.36 11.99
N ASN A 168 -13.48 -6.07 12.02
CA ASN A 168 -12.61 -4.91 11.78
C ASN A 168 -11.98 -4.32 13.06
N ILE A 169 -12.39 -4.76 14.24
CA ILE A 169 -11.77 -4.39 15.51
C ILE A 169 -10.49 -5.18 15.72
#